data_b8998f966b4bbbe3d60bf2d8e4c147a9
#
_entry.id   b8998f966b4bbbe3d60bf2d8e4c147a9
#
_cell.length_a   1.000
_cell.length_b   1.000
_cell.length_c   1.000
_cell.angle_alpha   90.00
_cell.angle_beta   90.00
_cell.angle_gamma   90.00
#
_symmetry.space_group_name_H-M   'P 1'
#
loop_
_entity.id
_entity.type
_entity.pdbx_description
1 polymer ?
#
loop_
_entity_poly.entity_id
_entity_poly.type
_entity_poly.pdbx_seq_one_letter_code
_entity_poly.pdbx_strand_id
1 'polypeptide(L)'
;MSPTVPRQHKKASNLCSLLIQIPSAQTGIELLQKQTAPGASHNSDERYEPPKCHPHTREAILQEIMDWIVDIDRQTRFLWLYGPAGAGKSAIEQTIAELCYQKNYLAASFFFCRSISNRNRKTLLITTIVDQLIVSIPEIREHVGIALYNNPSLLTRSLEAQIEALIVEPLEAATTSCGLDFMNHRPKVIILDGLDECHEPESQRYILKVLMNSINKHSIPFSFILASRPEQHIREAFDVKPLSLLTTRLVMDDKYQPDVDIRVFLQSKFMDIKNRHPSRAHLPSPWPSDEEVERLVQKSSGQFIYASTVIKFIDSHRHWPPDRLDIIFGISPRGKTTPFAAIDSLYLHILKSASNNIDTALEIFAVLLFLHHWELKITPQFIESFLSLREGVVFTILSDLHSIMAVPSADERDLPLRFFHASLGDFLTDHLRSGDTFFLDSGVCHRNIVNRIIKQLMNPASGSRLHFPYSTY
;
A
#
# COMPACT_ATOMS: atom_id res chain seq x y z
N MET A 1 -53.78 -56.98 -12.84
CA MET A 1 -53.54 -55.61 -13.33
C MET A 1 -53.28 -54.73 -12.14
N SER A 2 -52.03 -54.46 -11.83
CA SER A 2 -51.59 -53.60 -10.74
C SER A 2 -51.10 -52.30 -11.33
N PRO A 3 -51.46 -51.13 -10.80
CA PRO A 3 -50.96 -49.84 -11.32
C PRO A 3 -49.64 -49.46 -10.69
N THR A 4 -48.71 -49.09 -11.51
CA THR A 4 -47.41 -48.52 -11.25
C THR A 4 -47.53 -47.15 -10.54
N VAL A 5 -46.85 -46.98 -9.38
CA VAL A 5 -46.66 -45.69 -8.70
C VAL A 5 -45.45 -44.98 -9.30
N PRO A 6 -45.53 -43.66 -9.58
CA PRO A 6 -44.48 -42.93 -10.30
C PRO A 6 -43.36 -42.43 -9.37
N ARG A 7 -42.17 -42.41 -9.95
CA ARG A 7 -40.93 -41.78 -9.51
C ARG A 7 -41.03 -40.27 -9.15
N GLN A 8 -41.52 -39.91 -7.98
CA GLN A 8 -41.48 -38.51 -7.51
C GLN A 8 -40.57 -38.24 -6.32
N HIS A 9 -40.09 -39.26 -5.61
CA HIS A 9 -39.30 -39.08 -4.40
C HIS A 9 -37.79 -38.75 -4.60
N LYS A 10 -37.21 -38.94 -5.79
CA LYS A 10 -35.79 -38.62 -6.03
C LYS A 10 -35.51 -37.17 -6.38
N LYS A 11 -36.47 -36.42 -6.90
CA LYS A 11 -36.29 -34.99 -7.22
C LYS A 11 -36.45 -34.07 -5.98
N ALA A 12 -37.24 -34.46 -5.02
CA ALA A 12 -37.44 -33.66 -3.81
C ALA A 12 -36.26 -33.72 -2.84
N SER A 13 -35.53 -34.84 -2.75
CA SER A 13 -34.34 -34.96 -1.91
C SER A 13 -33.14 -34.15 -2.43
N ASN A 14 -32.99 -34.07 -3.78
CA ASN A 14 -31.91 -33.26 -4.37
C ASN A 14 -32.18 -31.76 -4.33
N LEU A 15 -33.45 -31.30 -4.38
CA LEU A 15 -33.81 -29.89 -4.17
C LEU A 15 -33.65 -29.46 -2.72
N CYS A 16 -33.94 -30.33 -1.77
CA CYS A 16 -33.80 -30.02 -0.34
C CYS A 16 -32.31 -29.92 0.07
N SER A 17 -31.44 -30.74 -0.50
CA SER A 17 -29.98 -30.66 -0.25
C SER A 17 -29.35 -29.40 -0.93
N LEU A 18 -29.84 -28.98 -2.08
CA LEU A 18 -29.37 -27.76 -2.74
C LEU A 18 -29.83 -26.48 -2.02
N LEU A 19 -31.02 -26.46 -1.43
CA LEU A 19 -31.53 -25.31 -0.68
C LEU A 19 -30.89 -25.13 0.70
N ILE A 20 -30.31 -26.20 1.28
CA ILE A 20 -29.61 -26.13 2.59
C ILE A 20 -28.13 -25.73 2.41
N GLN A 21 -27.53 -25.97 1.23
CA GLN A 21 -26.10 -25.68 0.98
C GLN A 21 -25.82 -24.19 0.66
N ILE A 22 -26.72 -23.49 -0.03
CA ILE A 22 -26.52 -22.09 -0.42
C ILE A 22 -26.38 -21.13 0.78
N PRO A 23 -27.20 -21.20 1.84
CA PRO A 23 -27.04 -20.33 3.01
C PRO A 23 -25.73 -20.54 3.77
N SER A 24 -25.20 -21.75 3.82
CA SER A 24 -23.97 -22.05 4.57
C SER A 24 -22.71 -21.49 3.91
N ALA A 25 -22.58 -21.60 2.59
CA ALA A 25 -21.47 -21.01 1.86
C ALA A 25 -21.46 -19.48 1.93
N GLN A 26 -22.62 -18.84 1.80
CA GLN A 26 -22.73 -17.38 1.90
C GLN A 26 -22.34 -16.87 3.28
N THR A 27 -22.73 -17.57 4.37
CA THR A 27 -22.31 -17.23 5.74
C THR A 27 -20.79 -17.30 5.91
N GLY A 28 -20.15 -18.34 5.33
CA GLY A 28 -18.68 -18.44 5.34
C GLY A 28 -17.99 -17.27 4.62
N ILE A 29 -18.54 -16.82 3.50
CA ILE A 29 -18.03 -15.65 2.78
C ILE A 29 -18.22 -14.35 3.60
N GLU A 30 -19.34 -14.18 4.28
CA GLU A 30 -19.56 -13.04 5.17
C GLU A 30 -18.57 -13.01 6.34
N LEU A 31 -18.17 -14.17 6.86
CA LEU A 31 -17.11 -14.27 7.86
C LEU A 31 -15.75 -13.87 7.30
N LEU A 32 -15.42 -14.32 6.07
CA LEU A 32 -14.19 -13.93 5.38
C LEU A 32 -14.09 -12.40 5.24
N GLN A 33 -15.15 -11.76 4.74
CA GLN A 33 -15.19 -10.32 4.47
C GLN A 33 -14.97 -9.47 5.73
N LYS A 34 -15.35 -9.96 6.90
CA LYS A 34 -15.06 -9.28 8.19
C LYS A 34 -13.60 -9.36 8.61
N GLN A 35 -12.82 -10.25 8.01
CA GLN A 35 -11.42 -10.52 8.34
C GLN A 35 -10.51 -10.23 7.14
N THR A 36 -10.76 -9.13 6.45
CA THR A 36 -9.95 -8.64 5.31
C THR A 36 -9.46 -7.22 5.55
N ALA A 37 -8.49 -6.82 4.74
CA ALA A 37 -8.01 -5.45 4.63
C ALA A 37 -8.40 -4.87 3.25
N PRO A 38 -9.62 -4.36 3.05
CA PRO A 38 -10.08 -3.90 1.74
C PRO A 38 -9.19 -2.80 1.16
N GLY A 39 -8.63 -1.94 2.02
CA GLY A 39 -7.67 -0.90 1.66
C GLY A 39 -6.35 -1.41 1.06
N ALA A 40 -6.06 -2.71 1.16
CA ALA A 40 -4.86 -3.30 0.57
C ALA A 40 -5.02 -3.65 -0.93
N SER A 41 -6.23 -3.68 -1.46
CA SER A 41 -6.47 -3.96 -2.89
C SER A 41 -6.07 -2.79 -3.79
N HIS A 42 -5.62 -3.07 -5.01
CA HIS A 42 -5.14 -2.07 -5.97
C HIS A 42 -6.18 -0.99 -6.33
N ASN A 43 -7.46 -1.33 -6.33
CA ASN A 43 -8.59 -0.48 -6.70
C ASN A 43 -9.44 -0.02 -5.51
N SER A 44 -8.91 -0.11 -4.28
CA SER A 44 -9.62 0.36 -3.10
C SER A 44 -9.68 1.88 -3.03
N ASP A 45 -10.86 2.41 -2.68
CA ASP A 45 -11.06 3.84 -2.46
C ASP A 45 -10.27 4.38 -1.24
N GLU A 46 -9.94 3.51 -0.27
CA GLU A 46 -9.03 3.86 0.85
C GLU A 46 -7.62 4.22 0.37
N ARG A 47 -7.26 3.90 -0.87
CA ARG A 47 -6.00 4.26 -1.53
C ARG A 47 -6.17 5.46 -2.47
N TYR A 48 -7.12 6.34 -2.17
CA TYR A 48 -7.39 7.51 -2.99
C TYR A 48 -6.10 8.18 -3.49
N GLU A 49 -6.04 8.40 -4.82
CA GLU A 49 -4.84 8.78 -5.57
C GLU A 49 -3.61 7.87 -5.29
N PRO A 50 -3.73 6.54 -5.53
CA PRO A 50 -2.57 5.67 -5.37
C PRO A 50 -1.45 6.14 -6.32
N PRO A 51 -0.17 6.01 -5.91
CA PRO A 51 0.94 6.37 -6.79
C PRO A 51 0.88 5.50 -8.07
N LYS A 52 0.95 6.14 -9.24
CA LYS A 52 1.00 5.49 -10.56
C LYS A 52 2.18 6.01 -11.36
N CYS A 53 2.64 5.20 -12.32
CA CYS A 53 3.58 5.69 -13.31
C CYS A 53 2.93 6.82 -14.11
N HIS A 54 3.67 7.92 -14.27
CA HIS A 54 3.22 8.99 -15.15
C HIS A 54 3.23 8.49 -16.60
N PRO A 55 2.27 8.90 -17.45
CA PRO A 55 2.31 8.54 -18.86
C PRO A 55 3.69 8.77 -19.49
N HIS A 56 4.14 7.83 -20.30
CA HIS A 56 5.46 7.83 -20.95
C HIS A 56 6.66 7.76 -20.00
N THR A 57 6.46 7.25 -18.79
CA THR A 57 7.55 6.93 -17.85
C THR A 57 7.55 5.46 -17.49
N ARG A 58 8.71 4.92 -17.17
CA ARG A 58 8.88 3.50 -16.74
C ARG A 58 8.45 2.47 -17.80
N GLU A 59 8.31 2.85 -19.07
CA GLU A 59 7.81 1.96 -20.13
C GLU A 59 8.65 0.69 -20.27
N ALA A 60 9.97 0.80 -20.21
CA ALA A 60 10.87 -0.36 -20.36
C ALA A 60 10.67 -1.41 -19.24
N ILE A 61 10.59 -0.97 -17.98
CA ILE A 61 10.40 -1.91 -16.86
C ILE A 61 8.97 -2.45 -16.81
N LEU A 62 7.97 -1.64 -17.15
CA LEU A 62 6.58 -2.10 -17.26
C LEU A 62 6.47 -3.19 -18.33
N GLN A 63 7.12 -2.99 -19.49
CA GLN A 63 7.15 -3.98 -20.56
C GLN A 63 7.87 -5.27 -20.12
N GLU A 64 9.05 -5.15 -19.49
CA GLU A 64 9.81 -6.33 -18.99
C GLU A 64 8.99 -7.14 -17.97
N ILE A 65 8.23 -6.49 -17.07
CA ILE A 65 7.33 -7.17 -16.14
C ILE A 65 6.16 -7.84 -16.89
N MET A 66 5.56 -7.15 -17.85
CA MET A 66 4.43 -7.71 -18.62
C MET A 66 4.88 -8.88 -19.50
N ASP A 67 6.07 -8.82 -20.09
CA ASP A 67 6.65 -9.93 -20.87
C ASP A 67 6.90 -11.14 -19.96
N TRP A 68 7.45 -10.91 -18.74
CA TRP A 68 7.61 -11.98 -17.76
C TRP A 68 6.28 -12.61 -17.36
N ILE A 69 5.19 -11.83 -17.23
CA ILE A 69 3.86 -12.36 -16.87
C ILE A 69 3.34 -13.32 -17.94
N VAL A 70 3.48 -12.96 -19.21
CA VAL A 70 2.91 -13.73 -20.33
C VAL A 70 3.82 -14.85 -20.86
N ASP A 71 5.07 -14.89 -20.44
CA ASP A 71 6.02 -15.94 -20.82
C ASP A 71 5.59 -17.28 -20.19
N ILE A 72 5.07 -18.19 -21.02
CA ILE A 72 4.61 -19.51 -20.59
C ILE A 72 5.76 -20.49 -20.33
N ASP A 73 6.94 -20.23 -20.90
CA ASP A 73 8.13 -21.10 -20.79
C ASP A 73 9.03 -20.73 -19.61
N ARG A 74 8.68 -19.63 -18.88
CA ARG A 74 9.48 -19.17 -17.74
C ARG A 74 9.56 -20.21 -16.63
N GLN A 75 10.76 -20.37 -16.08
CA GLN A 75 11.06 -21.29 -14.97
C GLN A 75 10.83 -20.63 -13.60
N THR A 76 10.70 -19.30 -13.56
CA THR A 76 10.53 -18.55 -12.31
C THR A 76 9.05 -18.30 -12.01
N ARG A 77 8.69 -18.35 -10.73
CA ARG A 77 7.32 -18.14 -10.23
C ARG A 77 7.21 -16.88 -9.41
N PHE A 78 8.35 -16.28 -9.05
CA PHE A 78 8.47 -15.02 -8.36
C PHE A 78 9.18 -14.00 -9.24
N LEU A 79 8.69 -12.75 -9.20
CA LEU A 79 9.42 -11.58 -9.68
C LEU A 79 9.62 -10.67 -8.48
N TRP A 80 10.86 -10.35 -8.16
CA TRP A 80 11.18 -9.43 -7.08
C TRP A 80 11.69 -8.09 -7.63
N LEU A 81 10.83 -7.05 -7.55
CA LEU A 81 11.16 -5.68 -7.88
C LEU A 81 11.73 -4.98 -6.65
N TYR A 82 13.01 -4.61 -6.68
CA TYR A 82 13.65 -4.00 -5.52
C TYR A 82 14.50 -2.79 -5.87
N GLY A 83 14.68 -1.92 -4.89
CA GLY A 83 15.44 -0.70 -5.01
C GLY A 83 15.22 0.24 -3.84
N PRO A 84 15.91 1.38 -3.80
CA PRO A 84 15.87 2.32 -2.69
C PRO A 84 14.47 2.90 -2.46
N ALA A 85 14.28 3.53 -1.30
CA ALA A 85 13.08 4.32 -1.04
C ALA A 85 12.93 5.42 -2.10
N GLY A 86 11.71 5.68 -2.55
CA GLY A 86 11.44 6.75 -3.51
C GLY A 86 11.76 6.44 -4.98
N ALA A 87 12.25 5.22 -5.30
CA ALA A 87 12.53 4.80 -6.68
C ALA A 87 11.27 4.60 -7.54
N GLY A 88 10.07 4.54 -6.94
CA GLY A 88 8.81 4.41 -7.66
C GLY A 88 8.27 2.97 -7.76
N LYS A 89 8.74 2.03 -6.94
CA LYS A 89 8.29 0.63 -6.94
C LYS A 89 6.76 0.49 -6.84
N SER A 90 6.15 1.14 -5.87
CA SER A 90 4.69 1.09 -5.68
C SER A 90 3.90 1.72 -6.83
N ALA A 91 4.48 2.69 -7.55
CA ALA A 91 3.85 3.23 -8.74
C ALA A 91 3.88 2.23 -9.90
N ILE A 92 4.98 1.47 -10.04
CA ILE A 92 5.11 0.39 -11.01
C ILE A 92 4.12 -0.73 -10.67
N GLU A 93 4.10 -1.20 -9.41
CA GLU A 93 3.19 -2.27 -8.98
C GLU A 93 1.71 -1.89 -9.15
N GLN A 94 1.34 -0.63 -8.86
CA GLN A 94 -0.01 -0.14 -9.09
C GLN A 94 -0.35 -0.15 -10.58
N THR A 95 0.56 0.34 -11.43
CA THR A 95 0.34 0.36 -12.89
C THR A 95 0.24 -1.06 -13.46
N ILE A 96 1.09 -1.99 -13.01
CA ILE A 96 1.03 -3.41 -13.40
C ILE A 96 -0.28 -4.05 -12.92
N ALA A 97 -0.71 -3.76 -11.68
CA ALA A 97 -1.98 -4.29 -11.16
C ALA A 97 -3.16 -3.86 -12.03
N GLU A 98 -3.22 -2.58 -12.44
CA GLU A 98 -4.26 -2.07 -13.33
C GLU A 98 -4.21 -2.70 -14.73
N LEU A 99 -3.02 -2.82 -15.32
CA LEU A 99 -2.83 -3.48 -16.62
C LEU A 99 -3.23 -4.97 -16.55
N CYS A 100 -2.84 -5.67 -15.48
CA CYS A 100 -3.21 -7.07 -15.27
C CYS A 100 -4.72 -7.23 -15.03
N TYR A 101 -5.34 -6.31 -14.28
CA TYR A 101 -6.78 -6.31 -14.06
C TYR A 101 -7.54 -6.17 -15.38
N GLN A 102 -7.17 -5.20 -16.22
CA GLN A 102 -7.79 -4.99 -17.54
C GLN A 102 -7.66 -6.21 -18.46
N LYS A 103 -6.55 -6.95 -18.37
CA LYS A 103 -6.28 -8.15 -19.17
C LYS A 103 -6.79 -9.45 -18.53
N ASN A 104 -7.42 -9.37 -17.36
CA ASN A 104 -7.84 -10.51 -16.55
C ASN A 104 -6.67 -11.46 -16.15
N TYR A 105 -5.47 -10.89 -15.91
CA TYR A 105 -4.30 -11.58 -15.39
C TYR A 105 -4.17 -11.43 -13.87
N LEU A 106 -4.73 -10.37 -13.28
CA LEU A 106 -4.67 -10.16 -11.84
C LEU A 106 -5.58 -11.15 -11.11
N ALA A 107 -4.98 -11.95 -10.24
CA ALA A 107 -5.72 -12.83 -9.34
C ALA A 107 -6.07 -12.10 -8.03
N ALA A 108 -5.07 -11.44 -7.43
CA ALA A 108 -5.22 -10.64 -6.21
C ALA A 108 -4.08 -9.63 -6.10
N SER A 109 -4.25 -8.64 -5.22
CA SER A 109 -3.20 -7.70 -4.86
C SER A 109 -3.25 -7.37 -3.37
N PHE A 110 -2.09 -7.13 -2.76
CA PHE A 110 -1.97 -6.65 -1.39
C PHE A 110 -0.87 -5.58 -1.31
N PHE A 111 -1.27 -4.36 -1.03
CA PHE A 111 -0.36 -3.23 -0.87
C PHE A 111 -0.16 -2.96 0.62
N PHE A 112 0.98 -3.38 1.14
CA PHE A 112 1.37 -3.08 2.52
C PHE A 112 1.45 -1.57 2.76
N CYS A 113 1.22 -1.15 3.99
CA CYS A 113 1.36 0.25 4.40
C CYS A 113 1.70 0.31 5.88
N ARG A 114 2.92 0.74 6.20
CA ARG A 114 3.47 0.77 7.57
C ARG A 114 2.61 1.55 8.54
N SER A 115 1.98 2.63 8.09
CA SER A 115 1.15 3.52 8.91
C SER A 115 -0.31 3.08 9.07
N ILE A 116 -0.72 1.94 8.50
CA ILE A 116 -2.11 1.45 8.53
C ILE A 116 -2.12 0.05 9.13
N SER A 117 -2.78 -0.12 10.30
CA SER A 117 -2.71 -1.31 11.14
C SER A 117 -3.19 -2.60 10.47
N ASN A 118 -4.24 -2.53 9.66
CA ASN A 118 -4.76 -3.69 8.92
C ASN A 118 -3.95 -4.02 7.65
N ARG A 119 -2.98 -3.17 7.27
CA ARG A 119 -2.14 -3.31 6.07
C ARG A 119 -0.65 -3.46 6.38
N ASN A 120 -0.25 -3.44 7.66
CA ASN A 120 1.15 -3.57 8.08
C ASN A 120 1.47 -4.91 8.75
N ARG A 121 0.51 -5.84 8.78
CA ARG A 121 0.65 -7.17 9.42
C ARG A 121 0.33 -8.28 8.45
N LYS A 122 0.94 -9.45 8.69
CA LYS A 122 0.69 -10.67 7.91
C LYS A 122 -0.69 -11.30 8.15
N THR A 123 -1.37 -10.96 9.25
CA THR A 123 -2.58 -11.66 9.74
C THR A 123 -3.75 -11.61 8.75
N LEU A 124 -3.92 -10.48 8.03
CA LEU A 124 -4.99 -10.30 7.05
C LEU A 124 -4.54 -10.54 5.60
N LEU A 125 -3.29 -10.97 5.37
CA LEU A 125 -2.74 -11.14 4.03
C LEU A 125 -3.51 -12.20 3.24
N ILE A 126 -3.60 -13.41 3.76
CA ILE A 126 -4.20 -14.54 3.04
C ILE A 126 -5.71 -14.36 2.90
N THR A 127 -6.40 -13.93 3.96
CA THR A 127 -7.85 -13.69 3.91
C THR A 127 -8.21 -12.61 2.88
N THR A 128 -7.41 -11.54 2.78
CA THR A 128 -7.60 -10.49 1.76
C THR A 128 -7.31 -10.98 0.34
N ILE A 129 -6.31 -11.85 0.17
CA ILE A 129 -6.05 -12.51 -1.11
C ILE A 129 -7.21 -13.42 -1.48
N VAL A 130 -7.69 -14.25 -0.57
CA VAL A 130 -8.81 -15.19 -0.80
C VAL A 130 -10.10 -14.46 -1.18
N ASP A 131 -10.41 -13.33 -0.52
CA ASP A 131 -11.57 -12.51 -0.86
C ASP A 131 -11.53 -12.01 -2.33
N GLN A 132 -10.35 -11.67 -2.84
CA GLN A 132 -10.16 -11.31 -4.24
C GLN A 132 -10.16 -12.54 -5.16
N LEU A 133 -9.60 -13.68 -4.70
CA LEU A 133 -9.59 -14.92 -5.48
C LEU A 133 -11.00 -15.45 -5.77
N ILE A 134 -11.93 -15.39 -4.81
CA ILE A 134 -13.32 -15.82 -5.03
C ILE A 134 -14.09 -14.95 -6.02
N VAL A 135 -13.56 -13.77 -6.36
CA VAL A 135 -14.08 -12.88 -7.40
C VAL A 135 -13.39 -13.14 -8.74
N SER A 136 -12.06 -13.30 -8.74
CA SER A 136 -11.27 -13.52 -9.96
C SER A 136 -11.33 -14.98 -10.47
N ILE A 137 -11.74 -15.92 -9.62
CA ILE A 137 -11.92 -17.35 -9.87
C ILE A 137 -13.22 -17.79 -9.16
N PRO A 138 -14.39 -17.50 -9.74
CA PRO A 138 -15.69 -17.78 -9.11
C PRO A 138 -15.93 -19.24 -8.75
N GLU A 139 -15.25 -20.17 -9.42
CA GLU A 139 -15.38 -21.61 -9.23
C GLU A 139 -14.96 -22.08 -7.83
N ILE A 140 -14.06 -21.35 -7.16
CA ILE A 140 -13.64 -21.67 -5.78
C ILE A 140 -14.56 -21.08 -4.70
N ARG A 141 -15.45 -20.16 -5.04
CA ARG A 141 -16.24 -19.38 -4.09
C ARG A 141 -17.06 -20.27 -3.14
N GLU A 142 -17.76 -21.25 -3.68
CA GLU A 142 -18.60 -22.16 -2.91
C GLU A 142 -17.75 -22.99 -1.95
N HIS A 143 -16.61 -23.52 -2.42
CA HIS A 143 -15.72 -24.35 -1.61
C HIS A 143 -15.12 -23.57 -0.45
N VAL A 144 -14.65 -22.33 -0.68
CA VAL A 144 -14.15 -21.44 0.36
C VAL A 144 -15.25 -21.11 1.39
N GLY A 145 -16.47 -20.80 0.92
CA GLY A 145 -17.59 -20.51 1.81
C GLY A 145 -17.96 -21.69 2.72
N ILE A 146 -17.99 -22.90 2.18
CA ILE A 146 -18.27 -24.13 2.95
C ILE A 146 -17.15 -24.41 3.95
N ALA A 147 -15.89 -24.27 3.56
CA ALA A 147 -14.74 -24.49 4.44
C ALA A 147 -14.80 -23.55 5.66
N LEU A 148 -15.09 -22.27 5.44
CA LEU A 148 -15.20 -21.28 6.52
C LEU A 148 -16.46 -21.45 7.38
N TYR A 149 -17.58 -21.83 6.78
CA TYR A 149 -18.78 -22.14 7.53
C TYR A 149 -18.57 -23.30 8.51
N ASN A 150 -17.92 -24.38 8.03
CA ASN A 150 -17.62 -25.55 8.85
C ASN A 150 -16.51 -25.30 9.88
N ASN A 151 -15.58 -24.41 9.59
CA ASN A 151 -14.44 -24.13 10.48
C ASN A 151 -14.04 -22.63 10.45
N PRO A 152 -14.76 -21.75 11.14
CA PRO A 152 -14.45 -20.32 11.20
C PRO A 152 -13.06 -20.02 11.79
N SER A 153 -12.49 -20.94 12.60
CA SER A 153 -11.16 -20.74 13.20
C SER A 153 -10.02 -20.70 12.16
N LEU A 154 -10.27 -21.10 10.90
CA LEU A 154 -9.31 -20.98 9.81
C LEU A 154 -8.82 -19.53 9.61
N LEU A 155 -9.69 -18.56 9.86
CA LEU A 155 -9.38 -17.13 9.71
C LEU A 155 -8.27 -16.64 10.67
N THR A 156 -8.02 -17.36 11.76
CA THR A 156 -7.01 -17.02 12.78
C THR A 156 -5.85 -18.01 12.84
N ARG A 157 -5.80 -19.00 11.95
CA ARG A 157 -4.71 -19.98 11.89
C ARG A 157 -3.46 -19.43 11.21
N SER A 158 -2.40 -20.23 11.17
CA SER A 158 -1.16 -19.89 10.45
C SER A 158 -1.41 -19.68 8.97
N LEU A 159 -0.54 -18.91 8.30
CA LEU A 159 -0.67 -18.63 6.86
C LEU A 159 -0.66 -19.92 6.03
N GLU A 160 0.14 -20.93 6.41
CA GLU A 160 0.17 -22.23 5.76
C GLU A 160 -1.19 -22.93 5.82
N ALA A 161 -1.82 -22.95 7.01
CA ALA A 161 -3.12 -23.57 7.19
C ALA A 161 -4.22 -22.82 6.42
N GLN A 162 -4.13 -21.49 6.34
CA GLN A 162 -5.05 -20.69 5.56
C GLN A 162 -4.89 -20.94 4.05
N ILE A 163 -3.66 -21.00 3.54
CA ILE A 163 -3.39 -21.31 2.13
C ILE A 163 -3.89 -22.71 1.77
N GLU A 164 -3.60 -23.70 2.60
CA GLU A 164 -4.06 -25.08 2.38
C GLU A 164 -5.60 -25.11 2.27
N ALA A 165 -6.30 -24.68 3.29
CA ALA A 165 -7.75 -24.82 3.39
C ALA A 165 -8.58 -23.84 2.56
N LEU A 166 -8.02 -22.64 2.24
CA LEU A 166 -8.77 -21.57 1.55
C LEU A 166 -8.31 -21.31 0.12
N ILE A 167 -7.18 -21.88 -0.30
CA ILE A 167 -6.67 -21.72 -1.67
C ILE A 167 -6.47 -23.09 -2.33
N VAL A 168 -5.66 -23.97 -1.73
CA VAL A 168 -5.27 -25.24 -2.35
C VAL A 168 -6.45 -26.19 -2.48
N GLU A 169 -7.08 -26.56 -1.35
CA GLU A 169 -8.23 -27.47 -1.35
C GLU A 169 -9.40 -26.97 -2.23
N PRO A 170 -9.80 -25.68 -2.19
CA PRO A 170 -10.81 -25.15 -3.10
C PRO A 170 -10.44 -25.19 -4.58
N LEU A 171 -9.17 -24.93 -4.93
CA LEU A 171 -8.70 -25.05 -6.33
C LEU A 171 -8.73 -26.50 -6.82
N GLU A 172 -8.29 -27.45 -6.00
CA GLU A 172 -8.33 -28.88 -6.32
C GLU A 172 -9.78 -29.37 -6.49
N ALA A 173 -10.68 -28.95 -5.61
CA ALA A 173 -12.09 -29.29 -5.69
C ALA A 173 -12.75 -28.69 -6.95
N ALA A 174 -12.46 -27.43 -7.27
CA ALA A 174 -12.94 -26.79 -8.50
C ALA A 174 -12.38 -27.47 -9.77
N THR A 175 -11.09 -27.82 -9.77
CA THR A 175 -10.45 -28.55 -10.88
C THR A 175 -11.13 -29.91 -11.10
N THR A 176 -11.44 -30.61 -10.03
CA THR A 176 -12.14 -31.92 -10.12
C THR A 176 -13.56 -31.79 -10.66
N SER A 177 -14.26 -30.68 -10.29
CA SER A 177 -15.66 -30.45 -10.65
C SER A 177 -15.85 -29.87 -12.05
N CYS A 178 -14.96 -28.95 -12.47
CA CYS A 178 -15.09 -28.18 -13.71
C CYS A 178 -14.12 -28.65 -14.83
N GLY A 179 -13.19 -29.58 -14.52
CA GLY A 179 -12.12 -30.00 -15.43
C GLY A 179 -10.88 -29.11 -15.34
N LEU A 180 -9.76 -29.61 -15.90
CA LEU A 180 -8.45 -28.98 -15.83
C LEU A 180 -8.35 -27.65 -16.61
N ASP A 181 -9.30 -27.36 -17.50
CA ASP A 181 -9.18 -26.25 -18.45
C ASP A 181 -9.53 -24.86 -17.89
N PHE A 182 -10.18 -24.76 -16.74
CA PHE A 182 -10.65 -23.45 -16.26
C PHE A 182 -9.50 -22.50 -15.85
N MET A 183 -8.32 -23.04 -15.52
CA MET A 183 -7.13 -22.28 -15.13
C MET A 183 -6.07 -22.15 -16.25
N ASN A 184 -6.17 -22.98 -17.33
CA ASN A 184 -5.05 -23.18 -18.26
C ASN A 184 -4.89 -22.08 -19.35
N HIS A 185 -5.79 -21.12 -19.46
CA HIS A 185 -5.79 -20.23 -20.63
C HIS A 185 -5.24 -18.83 -20.41
N ARG A 186 -4.93 -18.42 -19.15
CA ARG A 186 -4.39 -17.08 -18.89
C ARG A 186 -3.49 -17.09 -17.66
N PRO A 187 -2.35 -16.40 -17.70
CA PRO A 187 -1.51 -16.22 -16.52
C PRO A 187 -2.30 -15.55 -15.39
N LYS A 188 -2.08 -16.01 -14.18
CA LYS A 188 -2.68 -15.42 -12.97
C LYS A 188 -1.57 -14.97 -12.02
N VAL A 189 -1.56 -13.69 -11.72
CA VAL A 189 -0.55 -13.07 -10.84
C VAL A 189 -1.17 -12.54 -9.56
N ILE A 190 -0.42 -12.67 -8.47
CA ILE A 190 -0.70 -12.05 -7.18
C ILE A 190 0.40 -11.02 -6.94
N ILE A 191 0.01 -9.77 -6.67
CA ILE A 191 0.92 -8.65 -6.47
C ILE A 191 1.00 -8.31 -4.99
N LEU A 192 2.22 -8.24 -4.45
CA LEU A 192 2.50 -7.88 -3.05
C LEU A 192 3.46 -6.69 -3.01
N ASP A 193 2.93 -5.48 -2.90
CA ASP A 193 3.74 -4.27 -2.82
C ASP A 193 4.13 -3.94 -1.38
N GLY A 194 5.37 -3.47 -1.20
CA GLY A 194 5.85 -2.95 0.07
C GLY A 194 6.08 -4.00 1.15
N LEU A 195 6.61 -5.17 0.82
CA LEU A 195 6.87 -6.23 1.82
C LEU A 195 7.69 -5.74 3.01
N ASP A 196 8.62 -4.79 2.82
CA ASP A 196 9.38 -4.13 3.87
C ASP A 196 8.53 -3.23 4.79
N GLU A 197 7.31 -2.92 4.41
CA GLU A 197 6.33 -2.18 5.22
C GLU A 197 5.49 -3.10 6.13
N CYS A 198 5.57 -4.41 5.94
CA CYS A 198 5.03 -5.37 6.89
C CYS A 198 5.82 -5.31 8.21
N HIS A 199 5.09 -5.24 9.31
CA HIS A 199 5.69 -5.15 10.64
C HIS A 199 6.49 -6.42 10.96
N GLU A 200 7.67 -6.25 11.56
CA GLU A 200 8.63 -7.27 11.98
C GLU A 200 9.36 -8.00 10.81
N PRO A 201 10.69 -7.98 10.79
CA PRO A 201 11.50 -8.70 9.80
C PRO A 201 11.19 -10.20 9.73
N GLU A 202 10.88 -10.82 10.87
CA GLU A 202 10.51 -12.24 10.93
C GLU A 202 9.19 -12.54 10.21
N SER A 203 8.22 -11.63 10.27
CA SER A 203 6.97 -11.75 9.53
C SER A 203 7.19 -11.67 8.03
N GLN A 204 8.11 -10.82 7.58
CA GLN A 204 8.48 -10.68 6.17
C GLN A 204 9.16 -11.95 5.63
N ARG A 205 10.15 -12.50 6.37
CA ARG A 205 10.78 -13.79 6.04
C ARG A 205 9.76 -14.94 6.02
N TYR A 206 8.86 -14.95 6.99
CA TYR A 206 7.84 -15.98 7.11
C TYR A 206 6.86 -15.96 5.91
N ILE A 207 6.41 -14.78 5.46
CA ILE A 207 5.59 -14.64 4.26
C ILE A 207 6.29 -15.27 3.05
N LEU A 208 7.56 -14.90 2.78
CA LEU A 208 8.32 -15.43 1.66
C LEU A 208 8.46 -16.97 1.73
N LYS A 209 8.76 -17.50 2.92
CA LYS A 209 8.87 -18.94 3.15
C LYS A 209 7.57 -19.68 2.87
N VAL A 210 6.45 -19.14 3.33
CA VAL A 210 5.13 -19.76 3.18
C VAL A 210 4.71 -19.77 1.70
N LEU A 211 4.86 -18.66 1.00
CA LEU A 211 4.54 -18.56 -0.44
C LEU A 211 5.39 -19.52 -1.28
N MET A 212 6.69 -19.57 -1.00
CA MET A 212 7.61 -20.51 -1.66
C MET A 212 7.20 -21.98 -1.42
N ASN A 213 6.92 -22.33 -0.16
CA ASN A 213 6.50 -23.70 0.18
C ASN A 213 5.19 -24.08 -0.51
N SER A 214 4.25 -23.15 -0.62
CA SER A 214 2.96 -23.39 -1.28
C SER A 214 3.13 -23.69 -2.76
N ILE A 215 4.02 -22.96 -3.47
CA ILE A 215 4.33 -23.25 -4.87
C ILE A 215 4.99 -24.62 -5.03
N ASN A 216 5.97 -24.95 -4.20
CA ASN A 216 6.72 -26.20 -4.31
C ASN A 216 5.89 -27.44 -3.97
N LYS A 217 5.01 -27.32 -2.96
CA LYS A 217 4.24 -28.44 -2.44
C LYS A 217 2.96 -28.71 -3.25
N HIS A 218 2.28 -27.66 -3.72
CA HIS A 218 0.91 -27.77 -4.23
C HIS A 218 0.74 -27.37 -5.69
N SER A 219 1.82 -26.99 -6.38
CA SER A 219 1.76 -26.58 -7.80
C SER A 219 0.64 -25.55 -8.08
N ILE A 220 0.42 -24.62 -7.14
CA ILE A 220 -0.61 -23.57 -7.31
C ILE A 220 -0.35 -22.78 -8.60
N PRO A 221 -1.40 -22.40 -9.37
CA PRO A 221 -1.26 -21.82 -10.70
C PRO A 221 -0.88 -20.34 -10.70
N PHE A 222 -0.54 -19.77 -9.54
CA PHE A 222 -0.21 -18.36 -9.41
C PHE A 222 1.28 -18.10 -9.57
N SER A 223 1.58 -16.91 -10.06
CA SER A 223 2.90 -16.29 -9.96
C SER A 223 2.81 -15.06 -9.07
N PHE A 224 3.92 -14.74 -8.40
CA PHE A 224 3.96 -13.64 -7.44
C PHE A 224 4.89 -12.54 -7.93
N ILE A 225 4.40 -11.30 -7.91
CA ILE A 225 5.21 -10.11 -8.10
C ILE A 225 5.32 -9.44 -6.75
N LEU A 226 6.55 -9.24 -6.26
CA LEU A 226 6.81 -8.66 -4.95
C LEU A 226 7.68 -7.43 -5.10
N ALA A 227 7.28 -6.34 -4.45
CA ALA A 227 8.12 -5.16 -4.36
C ALA A 227 8.56 -4.91 -2.92
N SER A 228 9.84 -4.54 -2.74
CA SER A 228 10.38 -4.17 -1.43
C SER A 228 11.65 -3.32 -1.54
N ARG A 229 12.06 -2.71 -0.42
CA ARG A 229 13.44 -2.28 -0.26
C ARG A 229 14.34 -3.52 -0.12
N PRO A 230 15.61 -3.45 -0.57
CA PRO A 230 16.54 -4.55 -0.44
C PRO A 230 17.14 -4.62 0.97
N GLU A 231 16.30 -4.71 2.01
CA GLU A 231 16.74 -4.88 3.38
C GLU A 231 17.49 -6.20 3.53
N GLN A 232 18.47 -6.26 4.45
CA GLN A 232 19.39 -7.39 4.56
C GLN A 232 18.63 -8.72 4.69
N HIS A 233 17.68 -8.81 5.59
CA HIS A 233 16.93 -10.04 5.86
C HIS A 233 16.03 -10.47 4.68
N ILE A 234 15.53 -9.52 3.85
CA ILE A 234 14.76 -9.83 2.63
C ILE A 234 15.71 -10.37 1.56
N ARG A 235 16.87 -9.72 1.35
CA ARG A 235 17.89 -10.21 0.41
C ARG A 235 18.34 -11.62 0.76
N GLU A 236 18.70 -11.85 2.05
CA GLU A 236 19.08 -13.17 2.53
C GLU A 236 17.99 -14.22 2.26
N ALA A 237 16.70 -13.90 2.45
CA ALA A 237 15.61 -14.82 2.14
C ALA A 237 15.54 -15.17 0.65
N PHE A 238 15.73 -14.18 -0.25
CA PHE A 238 15.76 -14.42 -1.69
C PHE A 238 17.04 -15.11 -2.18
N ASP A 239 18.14 -15.09 -1.41
CA ASP A 239 19.41 -15.75 -1.77
C ASP A 239 19.40 -17.26 -1.46
N VAL A 240 18.51 -17.71 -0.58
CA VAL A 240 18.43 -19.12 -0.17
C VAL A 240 17.63 -19.94 -1.18
N LYS A 241 18.14 -21.14 -1.52
CA LYS A 241 17.40 -22.11 -2.33
C LYS A 241 16.22 -22.71 -1.52
N PRO A 242 15.09 -23.03 -2.18
CA PRO A 242 14.82 -22.95 -3.62
C PRO A 242 14.34 -21.58 -4.12
N LEU A 243 14.04 -20.60 -3.24
CA LEU A 243 13.47 -19.31 -3.65
C LEU A 243 14.36 -18.57 -4.67
N SER A 244 15.70 -18.61 -4.48
CA SER A 244 16.64 -17.98 -5.43
C SER A 244 16.52 -18.50 -6.86
N LEU A 245 16.23 -19.78 -7.04
CA LEU A 245 16.06 -20.42 -8.37
C LEU A 245 14.70 -20.11 -9.00
N LEU A 246 13.70 -19.82 -8.17
CA LEU A 246 12.33 -19.53 -8.61
C LEU A 246 12.06 -18.05 -8.81
N THR A 247 13.08 -17.17 -8.62
CA THR A 247 12.91 -15.72 -8.61
C THR A 247 13.65 -15.05 -9.75
N THR A 248 12.91 -14.28 -10.56
CA THR A 248 13.46 -13.22 -11.43
C THR A 248 13.65 -11.95 -10.61
N ARG A 249 14.82 -11.33 -10.70
CA ARG A 249 15.17 -10.12 -9.93
C ARG A 249 15.23 -8.92 -10.85
N LEU A 250 14.43 -7.90 -10.56
CA LEU A 250 14.47 -6.60 -11.22
C LEU A 250 14.93 -5.54 -10.22
N VAL A 251 16.11 -4.99 -10.47
CA VAL A 251 16.66 -3.91 -9.66
C VAL A 251 16.28 -2.55 -10.25
N MET A 252 15.81 -1.65 -9.39
CA MET A 252 15.56 -0.26 -9.76
C MET A 252 16.86 0.53 -9.70
N ASP A 253 17.64 0.45 -10.77
CA ASP A 253 18.92 1.12 -10.96
C ASP A 253 18.93 2.04 -12.19
N ASP A 254 20.09 2.54 -12.55
CA ASP A 254 20.29 3.46 -13.67
C ASP A 254 20.00 2.83 -15.06
N LYS A 255 19.92 1.50 -15.16
CA LYS A 255 19.57 0.78 -16.40
C LYS A 255 18.24 1.28 -17.00
N TYR A 256 17.29 1.66 -16.14
CA TYR A 256 15.98 2.15 -16.56
C TYR A 256 15.91 3.67 -16.72
N GLN A 257 17.03 4.35 -16.79
CA GLN A 257 17.17 5.78 -17.11
C GLN A 257 16.19 6.68 -16.32
N PRO A 258 16.23 6.63 -14.98
CA PRO A 258 15.27 7.36 -14.15
C PRO A 258 15.25 8.87 -14.41
N ASP A 259 16.38 9.45 -14.80
CA ASP A 259 16.49 10.88 -15.07
C ASP A 259 15.68 11.30 -16.30
N VAL A 260 15.62 10.45 -17.34
CA VAL A 260 14.77 10.71 -18.52
C VAL A 260 13.31 10.74 -18.13
N ASP A 261 12.88 9.75 -17.36
CA ASP A 261 11.50 9.64 -16.85
C ASP A 261 11.13 10.80 -15.92
N ILE A 262 12.05 11.19 -15.03
CA ILE A 262 11.85 12.34 -14.12
C ILE A 262 11.70 13.63 -14.91
N ARG A 263 12.47 13.82 -15.98
CA ARG A 263 12.35 14.97 -16.87
C ARG A 263 10.96 15.04 -17.52
N VAL A 264 10.49 13.92 -18.10
CA VAL A 264 9.14 13.82 -18.68
C VAL A 264 8.07 14.15 -17.64
N PHE A 265 8.18 13.58 -16.44
CA PHE A 265 7.27 13.85 -15.33
C PHE A 265 7.25 15.34 -14.96
N LEU A 266 8.43 15.96 -14.74
CA LEU A 266 8.54 17.37 -14.37
C LEU A 266 7.95 18.28 -15.43
N GLN A 267 8.31 18.09 -16.70
CA GLN A 267 7.80 18.90 -17.82
C GLN A 267 6.26 18.83 -17.88
N SER A 268 5.69 17.63 -17.78
CA SER A 268 4.24 17.47 -17.77
C SER A 268 3.59 18.17 -16.56
N LYS A 269 4.15 18.03 -15.37
CA LYS A 269 3.60 18.63 -14.16
C LYS A 269 3.71 20.15 -14.14
N PHE A 270 4.80 20.70 -14.64
CA PHE A 270 4.89 22.16 -14.85
C PHE A 270 3.89 22.66 -15.89
N MET A 271 3.62 21.90 -16.93
CA MET A 271 2.55 22.23 -17.87
C MET A 271 1.17 22.23 -17.20
N ASP A 272 0.90 21.26 -16.32
CA ASP A 272 -0.32 21.23 -15.50
C ASP A 272 -0.45 22.48 -14.64
N ILE A 273 0.64 22.93 -13.97
CA ILE A 273 0.65 24.15 -13.16
C ILE A 273 0.37 25.37 -14.04
N LYS A 274 1.03 25.49 -15.19
CA LYS A 274 0.82 26.59 -16.15
C LYS A 274 -0.64 26.69 -16.62
N ASN A 275 -1.33 25.57 -16.72
CA ASN A 275 -2.71 25.52 -17.21
C ASN A 275 -3.76 25.77 -16.11
N ARG A 276 -3.47 25.35 -14.87
CA ARG A 276 -4.49 25.31 -13.79
C ARG A 276 -4.27 26.30 -12.66
N HIS A 277 -3.03 26.78 -12.43
CA HIS A 277 -2.74 27.64 -11.30
C HIS A 277 -3.55 28.96 -11.35
N PRO A 278 -4.09 29.47 -10.24
CA PRO A 278 -4.86 30.72 -10.23
C PRO A 278 -4.11 31.90 -10.86
N SER A 279 -2.81 31.98 -10.65
CA SER A 279 -1.94 33.06 -11.19
C SER A 279 -1.37 32.77 -12.59
N ARG A 280 -1.87 31.76 -13.32
CA ARG A 280 -1.31 31.28 -14.60
C ARG A 280 -1.13 32.38 -15.66
N ALA A 281 -2.02 33.37 -15.69
CA ALA A 281 -1.97 34.47 -16.66
C ALA A 281 -0.73 35.39 -16.50
N HIS A 282 -0.08 35.34 -15.34
CA HIS A 282 1.05 36.19 -15.00
C HIS A 282 2.38 35.42 -14.93
N LEU A 283 2.36 34.09 -15.14
CA LEU A 283 3.58 33.30 -15.13
C LEU A 283 4.54 33.73 -16.26
N PRO A 284 5.86 33.82 -16.02
CA PRO A 284 6.84 34.11 -17.03
C PRO A 284 6.76 33.13 -18.21
N SER A 285 7.20 33.56 -19.39
CA SER A 285 7.28 32.69 -20.55
C SER A 285 8.67 32.84 -21.22
N PRO A 286 9.47 31.77 -21.29
CA PRO A 286 9.24 30.41 -20.78
C PRO A 286 9.40 30.33 -19.26
N TRP A 287 8.63 29.46 -18.61
CA TRP A 287 8.78 29.06 -17.21
C TRP A 287 8.19 27.64 -17.00
N PRO A 288 8.88 26.74 -16.27
CA PRO A 288 10.31 26.88 -15.96
C PRO A 288 11.15 26.84 -17.23
N SER A 289 12.40 27.29 -17.17
CA SER A 289 13.35 27.10 -18.24
C SER A 289 13.82 25.65 -18.33
N ASP A 290 14.38 25.23 -19.46
CA ASP A 290 14.94 23.89 -19.64
C ASP A 290 16.11 23.64 -18.67
N GLU A 291 16.92 24.66 -18.36
CA GLU A 291 17.99 24.57 -17.37
C GLU A 291 17.46 24.35 -15.94
N GLU A 292 16.34 24.99 -15.60
CA GLU A 292 15.69 24.78 -14.29
C GLU A 292 15.16 23.37 -14.16
N VAL A 293 14.53 22.83 -15.19
CA VAL A 293 14.07 21.43 -15.22
C VAL A 293 15.27 20.48 -15.07
N GLU A 294 16.36 20.71 -15.82
CA GLU A 294 17.57 19.88 -15.74
C GLU A 294 18.20 19.89 -14.35
N ARG A 295 18.26 21.06 -13.69
CA ARG A 295 18.73 21.17 -12.30
C ARG A 295 17.87 20.37 -11.34
N LEU A 296 16.55 20.31 -11.54
CA LEU A 296 15.65 19.48 -10.73
C LEU A 296 15.88 17.99 -10.96
N VAL A 297 16.10 17.57 -12.22
CA VAL A 297 16.45 16.19 -12.57
C VAL A 297 17.73 15.76 -11.83
N GLN A 298 18.79 16.56 -11.91
CA GLN A 298 20.05 16.30 -11.22
C GLN A 298 19.88 16.23 -9.69
N LYS A 299 19.11 17.15 -9.08
CA LYS A 299 18.81 17.13 -7.64
C LYS A 299 17.99 15.91 -7.25
N SER A 300 17.19 15.36 -8.15
CA SER A 300 16.39 14.14 -7.88
C SER A 300 17.24 12.89 -7.73
N SER A 301 18.44 12.84 -8.33
CA SER A 301 19.34 11.68 -8.24
C SER A 301 18.63 10.36 -8.51
N GLY A 302 17.80 10.28 -9.55
CA GLY A 302 16.99 9.11 -9.91
C GLY A 302 15.77 8.83 -9.00
N GLN A 303 15.52 9.69 -7.99
CA GLN A 303 14.44 9.47 -7.02
C GLN A 303 13.19 10.28 -7.36
N PHE A 304 12.13 9.62 -7.83
CA PHE A 304 10.84 10.23 -8.13
C PHE A 304 10.19 10.94 -6.95
N ILE A 305 10.45 10.49 -5.72
CA ILE A 305 9.90 11.11 -4.52
C ILE A 305 10.35 12.58 -4.38
N TYR A 306 11.60 12.90 -4.74
CA TYR A 306 12.07 14.27 -4.72
C TYR A 306 11.30 15.11 -5.72
N ALA A 307 11.23 14.68 -6.98
CA ALA A 307 10.53 15.39 -8.05
C ALA A 307 9.04 15.60 -7.72
N SER A 308 8.37 14.57 -7.21
CA SER A 308 6.95 14.68 -6.86
C SER A 308 6.71 15.61 -5.66
N THR A 309 7.60 15.60 -4.65
CA THR A 309 7.51 16.50 -3.50
C THR A 309 7.76 17.95 -3.91
N VAL A 310 8.74 18.19 -4.80
CA VAL A 310 9.01 19.51 -5.39
C VAL A 310 7.78 20.05 -6.13
N ILE A 311 7.16 19.23 -6.99
CA ILE A 311 5.96 19.65 -7.72
C ILE A 311 4.83 20.00 -6.73
N LYS A 312 4.55 19.16 -5.74
CA LYS A 312 3.53 19.45 -4.72
C LYS A 312 3.84 20.70 -3.90
N PHE A 313 5.13 20.99 -3.66
CA PHE A 313 5.55 22.21 -2.97
C PHE A 313 5.31 23.44 -3.85
N ILE A 314 5.58 23.37 -5.14
CA ILE A 314 5.42 24.48 -6.09
C ILE A 314 3.95 24.72 -6.41
N ASP A 315 3.13 23.66 -6.58
CA ASP A 315 1.71 23.70 -6.95
C ASP A 315 0.82 24.11 -5.76
N SER A 316 1.22 25.14 -5.04
CA SER A 316 0.44 25.68 -3.91
C SER A 316 -0.37 26.89 -4.37
N HIS A 317 -1.68 26.79 -4.32
CA HIS A 317 -2.60 27.87 -4.71
C HIS A 317 -2.43 29.17 -3.93
N ARG A 318 -1.73 29.15 -2.79
CA ARG A 318 -1.48 30.30 -1.91
C ARG A 318 -0.20 31.07 -2.24
N HIS A 319 0.65 30.50 -3.12
CA HIS A 319 1.98 31.03 -3.35
C HIS A 319 2.26 31.20 -4.84
N TRP A 320 3.19 32.12 -5.12
CA TRP A 320 3.66 32.33 -6.50
C TRP A 320 4.61 31.20 -6.92
N PRO A 321 4.29 30.43 -7.98
CA PRO A 321 5.08 29.24 -8.34
C PRO A 321 6.57 29.51 -8.64
N PRO A 322 6.96 30.60 -9.35
CA PRO A 322 8.37 30.92 -9.55
C PRO A 322 9.14 31.14 -8.23
N ASP A 323 8.56 31.88 -7.26
CA ASP A 323 9.22 32.09 -5.96
C ASP A 323 9.46 30.76 -5.23
N ARG A 324 8.49 29.83 -5.32
CA ARG A 324 8.64 28.48 -4.75
C ARG A 324 9.75 27.70 -5.43
N LEU A 325 9.89 27.83 -6.75
CA LEU A 325 10.98 27.20 -7.51
C LEU A 325 12.33 27.77 -7.11
N ASP A 326 12.44 29.10 -6.95
CA ASP A 326 13.66 29.76 -6.47
C ASP A 326 14.07 29.29 -5.06
N ILE A 327 13.10 29.11 -4.17
CA ILE A 327 13.33 28.50 -2.85
C ILE A 327 13.96 27.11 -2.98
N ILE A 328 13.42 26.24 -3.85
CA ILE A 328 13.97 24.89 -4.09
C ILE A 328 15.43 24.98 -4.58
N PHE A 329 15.75 25.93 -5.42
CA PHE A 329 17.13 26.11 -5.89
C PHE A 329 18.07 26.65 -4.82
N GLY A 330 17.57 27.44 -3.86
CA GLY A 330 18.32 27.92 -2.71
C GLY A 330 18.61 26.84 -1.66
N ILE A 331 17.89 25.71 -1.66
CA ILE A 331 18.10 24.60 -0.71
C ILE A 331 19.38 23.83 -1.11
N SER A 332 20.35 23.81 -0.21
CA SER A 332 21.60 23.03 -0.36
C SER A 332 21.61 21.85 0.58
N PRO A 333 22.04 20.66 0.16
CA PRO A 333 22.22 19.50 1.03
C PRO A 333 23.18 19.80 2.17
N ARG A 334 22.85 19.38 3.39
CA ARG A 334 23.71 19.50 4.56
C ARG A 334 24.53 18.20 4.73
N GLY A 335 25.85 18.33 4.82
CA GLY A 335 26.75 17.21 5.13
C GLY A 335 27.18 16.36 3.93
N LYS A 336 27.55 15.09 4.20
CA LYS A 336 28.03 14.16 3.16
C LYS A 336 26.92 13.86 2.16
N THR A 337 27.29 13.74 0.88
CA THR A 337 26.40 13.33 -0.21
C THR A 337 25.87 11.90 0.05
N THR A 338 24.70 11.82 0.66
CA THR A 338 23.91 10.59 0.76
C THR A 338 22.86 10.57 -0.35
N PRO A 339 22.38 9.41 -0.79
CA PRO A 339 21.29 9.34 -1.78
C PRO A 339 20.02 10.12 -1.35
N PHE A 340 19.85 10.35 -0.05
CA PHE A 340 18.68 11.04 0.51
C PHE A 340 18.94 12.53 0.83
N ALA A 341 20.15 13.03 0.63
CA ALA A 341 20.53 14.38 1.09
C ALA A 341 19.63 15.49 0.51
N ALA A 342 19.21 15.37 -0.74
CA ALA A 342 18.35 16.36 -1.39
C ALA A 342 16.92 16.32 -0.81
N ILE A 343 16.33 15.15 -0.65
CA ILE A 343 14.97 15.01 -0.09
C ILE A 343 14.95 15.37 1.40
N ASP A 344 15.99 15.02 2.17
CA ASP A 344 16.11 15.38 3.57
C ASP A 344 16.18 16.90 3.76
N SER A 345 16.95 17.58 2.90
CA SER A 345 17.04 19.03 2.91
C SER A 345 15.71 19.70 2.54
N LEU A 346 14.97 19.09 1.63
CA LEU A 346 13.62 19.53 1.29
C LEU A 346 12.65 19.35 2.45
N TYR A 347 12.65 18.17 3.11
CA TYR A 347 11.83 17.94 4.31
C TYR A 347 12.16 18.94 5.42
N LEU A 348 13.45 19.16 5.70
CA LEU A 348 13.89 20.17 6.67
C LEU A 348 13.36 21.56 6.34
N HIS A 349 13.37 21.94 5.05
CA HIS A 349 12.86 23.25 4.64
C HIS A 349 11.34 23.34 4.84
N ILE A 350 10.59 22.33 4.40
CA ILE A 350 9.12 22.28 4.51
C ILE A 350 8.71 22.33 6.00
N LEU A 351 9.34 21.52 6.85
CA LEU A 351 9.05 21.50 8.28
C LEU A 351 9.38 22.83 8.97
N LYS A 352 10.47 23.49 8.57
CA LYS A 352 10.82 24.83 9.09
C LYS A 352 9.86 25.91 8.64
N SER A 353 9.27 25.79 7.44
CA SER A 353 8.28 26.77 6.98
C SER A 353 6.97 26.73 7.77
N ALA A 354 6.68 25.60 8.40
CA ALA A 354 5.52 25.41 9.30
C ALA A 354 5.82 25.77 10.77
N SER A 355 6.85 26.58 11.02
CA SER A 355 7.47 26.82 12.35
C SER A 355 6.51 27.27 13.46
N ASN A 356 5.43 27.99 13.15
CA ASN A 356 4.50 28.51 14.16
C ASN A 356 3.72 27.41 14.92
N ASN A 357 3.62 26.21 14.36
CA ASN A 357 2.86 25.09 14.91
C ASN A 357 3.65 23.78 14.88
N ILE A 358 4.97 23.83 14.71
CA ILE A 358 5.79 22.64 14.43
C ILE A 358 5.74 21.62 15.57
N ASP A 359 5.73 22.05 16.83
CA ASP A 359 5.69 21.12 17.96
C ASP A 359 4.40 20.31 17.96
N THR A 360 3.26 20.94 17.68
CA THR A 360 1.98 20.25 17.56
C THR A 360 1.94 19.36 16.30
N ALA A 361 2.53 19.80 15.20
CA ALA A 361 2.65 18.97 14.00
C ALA A 361 3.50 17.72 14.26
N LEU A 362 4.59 17.83 15.03
CA LEU A 362 5.41 16.69 15.44
C LEU A 362 4.65 15.74 16.39
N GLU A 363 3.81 16.26 17.31
CA GLU A 363 2.90 15.40 18.09
C GLU A 363 1.91 14.64 17.20
N ILE A 364 1.33 15.30 16.19
CA ILE A 364 0.46 14.64 15.19
C ILE A 364 1.24 13.55 14.43
N PHE A 365 2.45 13.85 13.99
CA PHE A 365 3.30 12.87 13.29
C PHE A 365 3.67 11.68 14.17
N ALA A 366 3.95 11.93 15.45
CA ALA A 366 4.18 10.85 16.41
C ALA A 366 2.96 9.95 16.57
N VAL A 367 1.76 10.51 16.62
CA VAL A 367 0.51 9.73 16.66
C VAL A 367 0.36 8.90 15.37
N LEU A 368 0.59 9.50 14.19
CA LEU A 368 0.52 8.81 12.90
C LEU A 368 1.54 7.68 12.78
N LEU A 369 2.76 7.85 13.32
CA LEU A 369 3.83 6.86 13.21
C LEU A 369 3.74 5.75 14.26
N PHE A 370 3.24 6.03 15.47
CA PHE A 370 3.38 5.11 16.59
C PHE A 370 2.06 4.60 17.16
N LEU A 371 0.89 5.18 16.77
CA LEU A 371 -0.41 4.71 17.24
C LEU A 371 -1.09 3.70 16.30
N HIS A 372 -0.48 3.39 15.16
CA HIS A 372 -1.04 2.51 14.13
C HIS A 372 -1.29 1.05 14.57
N HIS A 373 -0.80 0.65 15.75
CA HIS A 373 -1.03 -0.70 16.29
C HIS A 373 -2.47 -0.95 16.78
N TRP A 374 -3.29 0.10 16.91
CA TRP A 374 -4.59 0.03 17.58
C TRP A 374 -5.80 -0.07 16.64
N GLU A 375 -5.60 -0.36 15.35
CA GLU A 375 -6.66 -0.43 14.33
C GLU A 375 -7.55 0.82 14.24
N LEU A 376 -7.01 1.98 14.60
CA LEU A 376 -7.72 3.24 14.62
C LEU A 376 -7.56 3.96 13.28
N LYS A 377 -8.66 4.51 12.75
CA LYS A 377 -8.59 5.52 11.71
C LYS A 377 -8.14 6.84 12.34
N ILE A 378 -6.92 7.27 12.04
CA ILE A 378 -6.37 8.53 12.57
C ILE A 378 -6.86 9.67 11.68
N THR A 379 -8.08 10.13 11.95
CA THR A 379 -8.73 11.26 11.27
C THR A 379 -8.35 12.60 11.93
N PRO A 380 -8.58 13.75 11.27
CA PRO A 380 -8.44 15.06 11.93
C PRO A 380 -9.20 15.18 13.27
N GLN A 381 -10.45 14.71 13.32
CA GLN A 381 -11.26 14.71 14.53
C GLN A 381 -10.68 13.83 15.63
N PHE A 382 -10.16 12.65 15.27
CA PHE A 382 -9.47 11.79 16.23
C PHE A 382 -8.27 12.53 16.85
N ILE A 383 -7.43 13.16 16.03
CA ILE A 383 -6.26 13.92 16.49
C ILE A 383 -6.68 15.07 17.41
N GLU A 384 -7.70 15.85 17.03
CA GLU A 384 -8.21 16.97 17.81
C GLU A 384 -8.69 16.50 19.19
N SER A 385 -9.46 15.42 19.22
CA SER A 385 -9.90 14.81 20.48
C SER A 385 -8.72 14.23 21.28
N PHE A 386 -7.85 13.48 20.65
CA PHE A 386 -6.72 12.81 21.29
C PHE A 386 -5.70 13.79 21.87
N LEU A 387 -5.37 14.85 21.12
CA LEU A 387 -4.43 15.90 21.54
C LEU A 387 -5.10 17.02 22.36
N SER A 388 -6.43 16.96 22.58
CA SER A 388 -7.21 18.01 23.27
C SER A 388 -7.08 19.37 22.57
N LEU A 389 -7.09 19.36 21.25
CA LEU A 389 -7.05 20.55 20.39
C LEU A 389 -8.47 21.07 20.13
N ARG A 390 -8.58 22.32 19.67
CA ARG A 390 -9.85 22.86 19.22
C ARG A 390 -10.27 22.21 17.90
N GLU A 391 -11.56 22.05 17.69
CA GLU A 391 -12.12 21.57 16.43
C GLU A 391 -11.68 22.44 15.24
N GLY A 392 -11.26 21.81 14.14
CA GLY A 392 -10.78 22.45 12.90
C GLY A 392 -9.33 22.96 12.95
N VAL A 393 -8.65 22.91 14.11
CA VAL A 393 -7.28 23.45 14.22
C VAL A 393 -6.24 22.59 13.50
N VAL A 394 -6.48 21.28 13.36
CA VAL A 394 -5.56 20.38 12.67
C VAL A 394 -5.35 20.81 11.21
N PHE A 395 -6.40 21.26 10.53
CA PHE A 395 -6.30 21.79 9.16
C PHE A 395 -5.38 23.02 9.08
N THR A 396 -5.44 23.91 10.08
CA THR A 396 -4.59 25.08 10.13
C THR A 396 -3.13 24.70 10.40
N ILE A 397 -2.89 23.79 11.36
CA ILE A 397 -1.54 23.32 11.72
C ILE A 397 -0.85 22.66 10.54
N LEU A 398 -1.59 21.85 9.79
CA LEU A 398 -1.04 21.04 8.69
C LEU A 398 -1.11 21.73 7.32
N SER A 399 -1.67 22.96 7.25
CA SER A 399 -1.91 23.67 5.98
C SER A 399 -0.65 23.90 5.14
N ASP A 400 0.51 24.08 5.78
CA ASP A 400 1.78 24.30 5.10
C ASP A 400 2.53 22.99 4.77
N LEU A 401 2.01 21.86 5.23
CA LEU A 401 2.60 20.52 5.09
C LEU A 401 1.95 19.68 3.97
N HIS A 402 1.05 20.29 3.18
CA HIS A 402 0.31 19.62 2.10
C HIS A 402 1.21 18.98 1.01
N SER A 403 2.50 19.36 0.93
CA SER A 403 3.46 18.75 -0.02
C SER A 403 4.02 17.42 0.46
N ILE A 404 3.92 17.10 1.74
CA ILE A 404 4.49 15.87 2.36
C ILE A 404 3.43 14.94 2.96
N MET A 405 2.21 15.43 3.15
CA MET A 405 1.12 14.63 3.69
C MET A 405 -0.25 14.98 3.07
N ALA A 406 -1.16 14.01 3.05
CA ALA A 406 -2.55 14.21 2.70
C ALA A 406 -3.31 14.69 3.94
N VAL A 407 -3.91 15.85 3.81
CA VAL A 407 -4.82 16.44 4.81
C VAL A 407 -6.19 16.50 4.15
N PRO A 408 -7.17 15.71 4.60
CA PRO A 408 -8.54 15.76 4.05
C PRO A 408 -9.14 17.16 4.13
N SER A 409 -10.07 17.48 3.25
CA SER A 409 -10.79 18.76 3.32
C SER A 409 -11.73 18.80 4.53
N ALA A 410 -12.22 19.99 4.87
CA ALA A 410 -13.15 20.16 5.99
C ALA A 410 -14.46 19.37 5.82
N ASP A 411 -14.83 19.06 4.59
CA ASP A 411 -16.01 18.27 4.25
C ASP A 411 -15.75 16.75 4.30
N GLU A 412 -14.45 16.33 4.35
CA GLU A 412 -14.00 14.93 4.32
C GLU A 412 -13.36 14.50 5.65
N ARG A 413 -13.89 14.96 6.76
CA ARG A 413 -13.32 14.78 8.10
C ARG A 413 -13.12 13.33 8.54
N ASP A 414 -13.86 12.40 7.95
CA ASP A 414 -13.78 10.97 8.24
C ASP A 414 -12.63 10.26 7.50
N LEU A 415 -11.95 10.95 6.58
CA LEU A 415 -10.78 10.40 5.91
C LEU A 415 -9.54 10.51 6.81
N PRO A 416 -8.66 9.49 6.78
CA PRO A 416 -7.46 9.49 7.62
C PRO A 416 -6.39 10.46 7.11
N LEU A 417 -5.67 11.07 8.05
CA LEU A 417 -4.40 11.74 7.79
C LEU A 417 -3.35 10.69 7.37
N ARG A 418 -2.54 10.99 6.37
CA ARG A 418 -1.48 10.08 5.92
C ARG A 418 -0.29 10.82 5.33
N PHE A 419 0.90 10.27 5.48
CA PHE A 419 2.07 10.70 4.71
C PHE A 419 1.94 10.25 3.26
N PHE A 420 2.41 11.08 2.32
CA PHE A 420 2.45 10.66 0.91
C PHE A 420 3.46 9.55 0.65
N HIS A 421 4.49 9.45 1.50
CA HIS A 421 5.54 8.45 1.33
C HIS A 421 6.18 8.05 2.67
N ALA A 422 6.51 6.79 2.82
CA ALA A 422 7.14 6.24 4.02
C ALA A 422 8.49 6.88 4.37
N SER A 423 9.21 7.46 3.38
CA SER A 423 10.51 8.10 3.60
C SER A 423 10.45 9.31 4.54
N LEU A 424 9.29 9.98 4.70
CA LEU A 424 9.15 11.03 5.70
C LEU A 424 9.18 10.43 7.11
N GLY A 425 8.50 9.32 7.33
CA GLY A 425 8.58 8.58 8.59
C GLY A 425 10.02 8.14 8.89
N ASP A 426 10.71 7.56 7.88
CA ASP A 426 12.13 7.17 8.02
C ASP A 426 13.02 8.37 8.36
N PHE A 427 12.77 9.54 7.73
CA PHE A 427 13.49 10.79 8.02
C PHE A 427 13.25 11.24 9.47
N LEU A 428 12.02 11.28 9.93
CA LEU A 428 11.65 11.75 11.28
C LEU A 428 12.17 10.82 12.39
N THR A 429 12.33 9.53 12.11
CA THR A 429 12.83 8.53 13.09
C THR A 429 14.32 8.27 13.00
N ASP A 430 15.03 8.94 12.10
CA ASP A 430 16.50 8.89 11.99
C ASP A 430 17.09 10.22 12.45
N HIS A 431 17.75 10.19 13.61
CA HIS A 431 18.36 11.37 14.24
C HIS A 431 19.45 12.02 13.35
N LEU A 432 20.22 11.23 12.59
CA LEU A 432 21.25 11.77 11.71
C LEU A 432 20.67 12.55 10.52
N ARG A 433 19.46 12.22 10.09
CA ARG A 433 18.75 12.86 8.98
C ARG A 433 17.94 14.06 9.43
N SER A 434 17.17 13.93 10.49
CA SER A 434 16.21 14.95 10.97
C SER A 434 16.83 15.95 11.97
N GLY A 435 17.93 15.57 12.64
CA GLY A 435 18.57 16.38 13.67
C GLY A 435 17.72 16.52 14.93
N ASP A 436 18.25 17.18 15.95
CA ASP A 436 17.59 17.32 17.27
C ASP A 436 16.20 17.94 17.21
N THR A 437 15.94 18.81 16.24
CA THR A 437 14.69 19.60 16.16
C THR A 437 13.50 18.78 15.68
N PHE A 438 13.70 17.84 14.76
CA PHE A 438 12.60 17.10 14.11
C PHE A 438 12.64 15.61 14.39
N PHE A 439 13.63 15.14 15.15
CA PHE A 439 13.75 13.75 15.51
C PHE A 439 12.63 13.28 16.44
N LEU A 440 11.95 12.22 16.05
CA LEU A 440 10.93 11.54 16.84
C LEU A 440 11.50 10.29 17.47
N ASP A 441 11.98 10.38 18.71
CA ASP A 441 12.42 9.22 19.47
C ASP A 441 11.24 8.30 19.76
N SER A 442 11.31 7.07 19.29
CA SER A 442 10.24 6.07 19.42
C SER A 442 9.85 5.82 20.88
N GLY A 443 10.84 5.71 21.80
CA GLY A 443 10.58 5.44 23.21
C GLY A 443 9.89 6.62 23.90
N VAL A 444 10.29 7.83 23.58
CA VAL A 444 9.68 9.06 24.10
C VAL A 444 8.24 9.21 23.57
N CYS A 445 8.06 9.01 22.26
CA CYS A 445 6.77 9.11 21.62
C CYS A 445 5.77 8.10 22.18
N HIS A 446 6.13 6.82 22.30
CA HIS A 446 5.28 5.80 22.91
C HIS A 446 4.90 6.13 24.35
N ARG A 447 5.85 6.60 25.17
CA ARG A 447 5.60 7.02 26.55
C ARG A 447 4.58 8.16 26.60
N ASN A 448 4.73 9.16 25.75
CA ASN A 448 3.83 10.32 25.68
C ASN A 448 2.41 9.90 25.26
N ILE A 449 2.30 9.02 24.27
CA ILE A 449 1.02 8.46 23.80
C ILE A 449 0.34 7.69 24.94
N VAL A 450 1.05 6.78 25.59
CA VAL A 450 0.51 5.98 26.72
C VAL A 450 0.06 6.88 27.87
N ASN A 451 0.88 7.86 28.27
CA ASN A 451 0.52 8.80 29.32
C ASN A 451 -0.75 9.59 28.98
N ARG A 452 -0.92 9.95 27.72
CA ARG A 452 -2.12 10.66 27.25
C ARG A 452 -3.36 9.76 27.28
N ILE A 453 -3.24 8.52 26.87
CA ILE A 453 -4.32 7.52 26.97
C ILE A 453 -4.74 7.33 28.44
N ILE A 454 -3.78 7.15 29.36
CA ILE A 454 -4.05 7.00 30.79
C ILE A 454 -4.80 8.22 31.36
N LYS A 455 -4.34 9.45 31.02
CA LYS A 455 -5.01 10.68 31.46
C LYS A 455 -6.47 10.77 30.99
N GLN A 456 -6.75 10.37 29.76
CA GLN A 456 -8.12 10.37 29.23
C GLN A 456 -9.00 9.31 29.89
N LEU A 457 -8.46 8.12 30.19
CA LEU A 457 -9.19 7.06 30.91
C LEU A 457 -9.48 7.46 32.36
N MET A 458 -8.58 8.23 33.00
CA MET A 458 -8.75 8.66 34.41
C MET A 458 -9.70 9.87 34.56
N ASN A 459 -9.91 10.66 33.48
CA ASN A 459 -10.79 11.85 33.49
C ASN A 459 -11.93 11.71 32.44
N PRO A 460 -12.92 10.83 32.67
CA PRO A 460 -14.02 10.62 31.72
C PRO A 460 -15.00 11.82 31.62
N ALA A 461 -14.83 12.86 32.45
CA ALA A 461 -15.75 14.01 32.53
C ALA A 461 -15.51 15.11 31.47
N SER A 462 -14.40 15.10 30.73
CA SER A 462 -14.21 15.97 29.58
C SER A 462 -14.81 15.31 28.35
N GLY A 463 -16.01 15.68 27.94
CA GLY A 463 -16.89 15.21 26.83
C GLY A 463 -16.36 14.52 25.55
N SER A 464 -15.11 14.16 25.50
CA SER A 464 -14.44 13.42 24.43
C SER A 464 -14.34 11.93 24.81
N ARG A 465 -15.43 11.19 24.67
CA ARG A 465 -15.34 9.75 24.61
C ARG A 465 -14.53 9.39 23.36
N LEU A 466 -13.28 8.96 23.53
CA LEU A 466 -12.63 8.15 22.51
C LEU A 466 -13.52 6.93 22.30
N HIS A 467 -14.30 6.92 21.24
CA HIS A 467 -14.91 5.69 20.74
C HIS A 467 -13.76 4.84 20.18
N PHE A 468 -13.15 4.05 21.05
CA PHE A 468 -12.43 2.89 20.57
C PHE A 468 -13.49 1.96 19.99
N PRO A 469 -13.46 1.63 18.72
CA PRO A 469 -14.33 0.58 18.20
C PRO A 469 -13.82 -0.74 18.79
N TYR A 470 -14.35 -1.10 19.96
CA TYR A 470 -14.26 -2.47 20.39
C TYR A 470 -15.05 -3.27 19.35
N SER A 471 -14.36 -4.08 18.56
CA SER A 471 -14.99 -5.16 17.85
C SER A 471 -15.68 -6.01 18.93
N THR A 472 -16.99 -5.92 18.98
CA THR A 472 -17.80 -6.91 19.69
C THR A 472 -17.43 -8.27 19.11
N TYR A 473 -16.80 -9.10 19.96
CA TYR A 473 -16.54 -10.52 19.74
C TYR A 473 -17.82 -11.26 19.38
#